data_71f55c80bbd12863a79198b67e072a98
#
_entry.id   71f55c80bbd12863a79198b67e072a98
#
_cell.length_a   1.000
_cell.length_b   1.000
_cell.length_c   1.000
_cell.angle_alpha   90.00
_cell.angle_beta   90.00
_cell.angle_gamma   90.00
#
_symmetry.space_group_name_H-M   'P 1'
#
loop_
_entity.id
_entity.type
_entity.pdbx_description
1 polymer ?
#
loop_
_entity_poly.entity_id
_entity_poly.type
_entity_poly.pdbx_seq_one_letter_code
_entity_poly.pdbx_strand_id
1 'polypeptide(L)'
;MKLLKNRTVLGLLCIAAALLICFVLTPLLNAGMSKKTTIVRFTENVKAGEEIKKSMLQEIEVGAYNLPPDVLRSITAAEGKYLTTDVYAGDYLLAEKVSEEPAAENQYLYHLSGEKQAISITISSFAEGLSGKLKSGDIVSVIAPDYLGSGETVIPAELKYVEVIAVTAKSGNDANTQEMEEEKELPSTVTLLVRPEQSKLLARLEAEGEIHLSLVYRGDRENAAKFVEAQDLVLEEMQLENGEEES
;
A
#
# COMPACT_ATOMS: atom_id res chain seq x y z
N MET A 1 -11.30 63.13 -28.39
CA MET A 1 -11.04 63.46 -26.96
C MET A 1 -11.99 64.46 -26.30
N LYS A 2 -13.00 65.07 -27.02
CA LYS A 2 -13.95 65.98 -26.38
C LYS A 2 -15.15 65.32 -25.68
N LEU A 3 -15.46 64.05 -26.02
CA LEU A 3 -16.58 63.28 -25.43
C LEU A 3 -16.36 62.90 -23.96
N LEU A 4 -15.10 62.64 -23.52
CA LEU A 4 -14.76 62.28 -22.14
C LEU A 4 -14.73 63.46 -21.16
N LYS A 5 -14.85 64.71 -21.66
CA LYS A 5 -14.93 65.92 -20.79
C LYS A 5 -16.36 66.27 -20.34
N ASN A 6 -17.35 65.59 -20.90
CA ASN A 6 -18.74 65.84 -20.55
C ASN A 6 -19.15 64.89 -19.41
N ARG A 7 -19.48 65.43 -18.24
CA ARG A 7 -19.83 64.68 -17.03
C ARG A 7 -21.01 63.71 -17.21
N THR A 8 -21.98 64.10 -18.05
CA THR A 8 -23.15 63.28 -18.41
C THR A 8 -22.75 62.09 -19.29
N VAL A 9 -21.85 62.28 -20.24
CA VAL A 9 -21.37 61.20 -21.11
C VAL A 9 -20.52 60.20 -20.33
N LEU A 10 -19.70 60.69 -19.40
CA LEU A 10 -18.91 59.85 -18.51
C LEU A 10 -19.81 58.99 -17.61
N GLY A 11 -20.86 59.58 -17.03
CA GLY A 11 -21.84 58.85 -16.22
C GLY A 11 -22.58 57.78 -16.98
N LEU A 12 -22.99 58.07 -18.20
CA LEU A 12 -23.66 57.11 -19.11
C LEU A 12 -22.75 55.94 -19.51
N LEU A 13 -21.48 56.23 -19.71
CA LEU A 13 -20.45 55.22 -20.03
C LEU A 13 -20.17 54.31 -18.83
N CYS A 14 -20.14 54.85 -17.60
CA CYS A 14 -20.03 54.07 -16.36
C CYS A 14 -21.21 53.16 -16.14
N ILE A 15 -22.44 53.63 -16.40
CA ILE A 15 -23.65 52.82 -16.30
C ILE A 15 -23.63 51.70 -17.34
N ALA A 16 -23.27 52.01 -18.59
CA ALA A 16 -23.15 50.99 -19.62
C ALA A 16 -22.09 49.93 -19.31
N ALA A 17 -20.93 50.34 -18.78
CA ALA A 17 -19.87 49.43 -18.32
C ALA A 17 -20.36 48.57 -17.14
N ALA A 18 -21.05 49.12 -16.17
CA ALA A 18 -21.63 48.38 -15.04
C ALA A 18 -22.64 47.34 -15.50
N LEU A 19 -23.53 47.70 -16.43
CA LEU A 19 -24.50 46.79 -17.02
C LEU A 19 -23.81 45.66 -17.79
N LEU A 20 -22.75 45.96 -18.55
CA LEU A 20 -21.97 44.96 -19.28
C LEU A 20 -21.29 43.98 -18.33
N ILE A 21 -20.70 44.46 -17.24
CA ILE A 21 -20.12 43.61 -16.21
C ILE A 21 -21.18 42.74 -15.56
N CYS A 22 -22.29 43.29 -15.13
CA CYS A 22 -23.33 42.54 -14.41
C CYS A 22 -24.05 41.52 -15.31
N PHE A 23 -24.39 41.88 -16.55
CA PHE A 23 -25.24 41.04 -17.40
C PHE A 23 -24.48 40.18 -18.39
N VAL A 24 -23.22 40.49 -18.67
CA VAL A 24 -22.41 39.73 -19.63
C VAL A 24 -21.25 39.04 -18.94
N LEU A 25 -20.38 39.77 -18.23
CA LEU A 25 -19.17 39.21 -17.66
C LEU A 25 -19.45 38.28 -16.49
N THR A 26 -20.37 38.66 -15.58
CA THR A 26 -20.72 37.84 -14.42
C THR A 26 -21.34 36.49 -14.82
N PRO A 27 -22.34 36.39 -15.70
CA PRO A 27 -22.88 35.10 -16.10
C PRO A 27 -21.86 34.27 -16.93
N LEU A 28 -20.98 34.90 -17.69
CA LEU A 28 -19.94 34.21 -18.45
C LEU A 28 -18.90 33.54 -17.50
N LEU A 29 -18.47 34.25 -16.46
CA LEU A 29 -17.58 33.71 -15.43
C LEU A 29 -18.28 32.62 -14.61
N ASN A 30 -19.54 32.85 -14.27
CA ASN A 30 -20.34 31.91 -13.48
C ASN A 30 -20.67 30.62 -14.25
N ALA A 31 -20.86 30.70 -15.57
CA ALA A 31 -21.11 29.53 -16.43
C ALA A 31 -19.92 28.54 -16.46
N GLY A 32 -18.69 29.04 -16.31
CA GLY A 32 -17.49 28.21 -16.17
C GLY A 32 -17.43 27.47 -14.82
N MET A 33 -17.88 28.12 -13.75
CA MET A 33 -17.89 27.57 -12.39
C MET A 33 -19.15 26.73 -12.09
N SER A 34 -20.21 26.87 -12.86
CA SER A 34 -21.50 26.18 -12.69
C SER A 34 -21.59 24.87 -13.48
N LYS A 35 -20.50 24.42 -14.11
CA LYS A 35 -20.50 23.12 -14.76
C LYS A 35 -20.71 22.04 -13.70
N LYS A 36 -21.76 21.29 -13.85
CA LYS A 36 -22.08 20.14 -13.02
C LYS A 36 -21.59 18.88 -13.69
N THR A 37 -21.27 17.87 -12.88
CA THR A 37 -20.90 16.53 -13.34
C THR A 37 -21.45 15.50 -12.37
N THR A 38 -21.74 14.32 -12.87
CA THR A 38 -22.12 13.17 -12.05
C THR A 38 -20.87 12.51 -11.53
N ILE A 39 -20.87 12.14 -10.25
CA ILE A 39 -19.86 11.31 -9.61
C ILE A 39 -20.49 10.19 -8.82
N VAL A 40 -19.71 9.15 -8.56
CA VAL A 40 -20.11 8.03 -7.69
C VAL A 40 -19.65 8.29 -6.27
N ARG A 41 -20.52 8.02 -5.31
CA ARG A 41 -20.30 8.22 -3.88
C ARG A 41 -20.78 7.01 -3.09
N PHE A 42 -20.09 6.68 -1.99
CA PHE A 42 -20.53 5.63 -1.08
C PHE A 42 -21.69 6.09 -0.20
N THR A 43 -22.64 5.20 0.03
CA THR A 43 -23.80 5.40 0.92
C THR A 43 -23.54 4.89 2.33
N GLU A 44 -22.58 4.00 2.49
CA GLU A 44 -22.21 3.33 3.73
C GLU A 44 -20.69 3.14 3.83
N ASN A 45 -20.21 2.73 5.02
CA ASN A 45 -18.80 2.38 5.21
C ASN A 45 -18.55 1.00 4.63
N VAL A 46 -17.49 0.86 3.83
CA VAL A 46 -17.10 -0.40 3.20
C VAL A 46 -15.60 -0.64 3.45
N LYS A 47 -15.25 -1.85 3.81
CA LYS A 47 -13.86 -2.23 4.12
C LYS A 47 -13.06 -2.56 2.87
N ALA A 48 -11.73 -2.40 2.99
CA ALA A 48 -10.80 -2.91 1.99
C ALA A 48 -11.04 -4.41 1.76
N GLY A 49 -10.99 -4.83 0.50
CA GLY A 49 -11.23 -6.22 0.11
C GLY A 49 -12.69 -6.60 -0.15
N GLU A 50 -13.65 -5.79 0.27
CA GLU A 50 -15.06 -6.07 -0.01
C GLU A 50 -15.42 -5.82 -1.47
N GLU A 51 -16.33 -6.66 -2.00
CA GLU A 51 -16.92 -6.49 -3.33
C GLU A 51 -17.88 -5.30 -3.33
N ILE A 52 -17.68 -4.41 -4.26
CA ILE A 52 -18.50 -3.20 -4.44
C ILE A 52 -19.85 -3.58 -5.05
N LYS A 53 -20.90 -3.51 -4.27
CA LYS A 53 -22.29 -3.73 -4.71
C LYS A 53 -22.94 -2.41 -5.10
N LYS A 54 -23.84 -2.49 -6.07
CA LYS A 54 -24.63 -1.33 -6.51
C LYS A 54 -25.37 -0.63 -5.36
N SER A 55 -25.84 -1.38 -4.36
CA SER A 55 -26.54 -0.82 -3.19
C SER A 55 -25.68 0.08 -2.31
N MET A 56 -24.35 -0.09 -2.34
CA MET A 56 -23.37 0.70 -1.59
C MET A 56 -23.04 2.03 -2.25
N LEU A 57 -23.51 2.24 -3.47
CA LEU A 57 -23.15 3.37 -4.32
C LEU A 57 -24.36 4.22 -4.69
N GLN A 58 -24.13 5.51 -4.88
CA GLN A 58 -25.09 6.43 -5.48
C GLN A 58 -24.39 7.38 -6.46
N GLU A 59 -25.08 7.71 -7.53
CA GLU A 59 -24.69 8.77 -8.44
C GLU A 59 -25.28 10.09 -7.95
N ILE A 60 -24.42 11.10 -7.79
CA ILE A 60 -24.83 12.43 -7.36
C ILE A 60 -24.29 13.49 -8.33
N GLU A 61 -25.04 14.56 -8.51
CA GLU A 61 -24.62 15.70 -9.30
C GLU A 61 -23.90 16.71 -8.41
N VAL A 62 -22.66 17.05 -8.77
CA VAL A 62 -21.80 17.99 -8.03
C VAL A 62 -21.18 19.03 -8.97
N GLY A 63 -20.66 20.13 -8.41
CA GLY A 63 -19.88 21.09 -9.19
C GLY A 63 -18.61 20.42 -9.74
N ALA A 64 -18.31 20.64 -11.03
CA ALA A 64 -17.15 20.03 -11.68
C ALA A 64 -15.80 20.67 -11.32
N TYR A 65 -15.83 21.75 -10.55
CA TYR A 65 -14.63 22.50 -10.19
C TYR A 65 -13.81 21.77 -9.13
N ASN A 66 -12.51 21.61 -9.36
CA ASN A 66 -11.56 20.94 -8.46
C ASN A 66 -11.89 19.48 -8.09
N LEU A 67 -12.64 18.76 -8.89
CA LEU A 67 -12.77 17.31 -8.71
C LEU A 67 -11.48 16.60 -9.13
N PRO A 68 -11.07 15.54 -8.42
CA PRO A 68 -10.00 14.68 -8.86
C PRO A 68 -10.27 14.16 -10.29
N PRO A 69 -9.25 14.08 -11.16
CA PRO A 69 -9.44 13.64 -12.54
C PRO A 69 -9.88 12.18 -12.65
N ASP A 70 -9.53 11.36 -11.68
CA ASP A 70 -9.77 9.92 -11.57
C ASP A 70 -11.06 9.55 -10.84
N VAL A 71 -11.89 10.55 -10.47
CA VAL A 71 -13.19 10.28 -9.85
C VAL A 71 -14.11 9.51 -10.82
N LEU A 72 -14.65 8.40 -10.37
CA LEU A 72 -15.57 7.58 -11.15
C LEU A 72 -16.93 8.29 -11.29
N ARG A 73 -17.49 8.22 -12.50
CA ARG A 73 -18.71 8.95 -12.90
C ARG A 73 -19.91 8.05 -13.11
N SER A 74 -19.70 6.74 -13.13
CA SER A 74 -20.76 5.73 -13.29
C SER A 74 -20.56 4.58 -12.33
N ILE A 75 -21.63 4.11 -11.73
CA ILE A 75 -21.66 2.93 -10.86
C ILE A 75 -21.16 1.70 -11.61
N THR A 76 -21.48 1.57 -12.89
CA THR A 76 -21.07 0.42 -13.73
C THR A 76 -19.57 0.26 -13.88
N ALA A 77 -18.79 1.32 -13.64
CA ALA A 77 -17.34 1.26 -13.69
C ALA A 77 -16.72 0.58 -12.44
N ALA A 78 -17.48 0.43 -11.37
CA ALA A 78 -17.03 -0.10 -10.08
C ALA A 78 -17.82 -1.31 -9.60
N GLU A 79 -19.06 -1.51 -10.04
CA GLU A 79 -19.91 -2.63 -9.63
C GLU A 79 -19.25 -3.97 -9.96
N GLY A 80 -19.17 -4.88 -8.98
CA GLY A 80 -18.54 -6.18 -9.11
C GLY A 80 -17.02 -6.17 -8.97
N LYS A 81 -16.41 -5.01 -8.70
CA LYS A 81 -14.98 -4.86 -8.39
C LYS A 81 -14.77 -4.78 -6.89
N TYR A 82 -13.53 -4.74 -6.46
CA TYR A 82 -13.13 -4.79 -5.05
C TYR A 82 -12.47 -3.51 -4.60
N LEU A 83 -12.64 -3.13 -3.33
CA LEU A 83 -11.96 -1.99 -2.74
C LEU A 83 -10.51 -2.33 -2.35
N THR A 84 -9.60 -1.43 -2.67
CA THR A 84 -8.18 -1.54 -2.27
C THR A 84 -7.90 -0.90 -0.89
N THR A 85 -8.84 -0.11 -0.36
CA THR A 85 -8.72 0.61 0.92
C THR A 85 -10.10 0.83 1.54
N ASP A 86 -10.14 1.04 2.85
CA ASP A 86 -11.36 1.41 3.56
C ASP A 86 -11.93 2.73 3.02
N VAL A 87 -13.26 2.78 2.92
CA VAL A 87 -14.01 3.98 2.53
C VAL A 87 -15.17 4.22 3.49
N TYR A 88 -15.55 5.47 3.64
CA TYR A 88 -16.63 5.88 4.52
C TYR A 88 -17.83 6.43 3.74
N ALA A 89 -18.99 6.36 4.35
CA ALA A 89 -20.20 6.94 3.79
C ALA A 89 -19.95 8.41 3.42
N GLY A 90 -20.19 8.75 2.17
CA GLY A 90 -19.94 10.08 1.65
C GLY A 90 -18.63 10.26 0.88
N ASP A 91 -17.71 9.30 0.90
CA ASP A 91 -16.48 9.35 0.13
C ASP A 91 -16.75 9.26 -1.37
N TYR A 92 -15.91 9.95 -2.15
CA TYR A 92 -15.90 9.83 -3.61
C TYR A 92 -15.20 8.54 -4.01
N LEU A 93 -15.74 7.86 -5.01
CA LEU A 93 -15.09 6.70 -5.56
C LEU A 93 -14.05 7.11 -6.61
N LEU A 94 -12.78 6.84 -6.30
CA LEU A 94 -11.64 7.08 -7.19
C LEU A 94 -11.25 5.78 -7.89
N ALA A 95 -10.79 5.87 -9.12
CA ALA A 95 -10.38 4.70 -9.90
C ALA A 95 -9.25 3.90 -9.23
N GLU A 96 -8.30 4.58 -8.57
CA GLU A 96 -7.18 3.96 -7.84
C GLU A 96 -7.60 3.16 -6.60
N LYS A 97 -8.82 3.40 -6.08
CA LYS A 97 -9.38 2.64 -4.94
C LYS A 97 -10.13 1.37 -5.37
N VAL A 98 -10.13 1.05 -6.64
CA VAL A 98 -10.90 -0.08 -7.21
C VAL A 98 -9.95 -1.05 -7.89
N SER A 99 -10.09 -2.34 -7.57
CA SER A 99 -9.37 -3.46 -8.21
C SER A 99 -10.35 -4.41 -8.89
N GLU A 100 -9.95 -5.03 -9.98
CA GLU A 100 -10.70 -6.10 -10.64
C GLU A 100 -10.56 -7.44 -9.92
N GLU A 101 -9.49 -7.58 -9.15
CA GLU A 101 -9.23 -8.78 -8.35
C GLU A 101 -9.63 -8.54 -6.89
N PRO A 102 -10.21 -9.55 -6.21
CA PRO A 102 -10.45 -9.45 -4.79
C PRO A 102 -9.14 -9.13 -4.07
N ALA A 103 -9.19 -8.24 -3.09
CA ALA A 103 -8.08 -8.10 -2.17
C ALA A 103 -7.99 -9.43 -1.41
N ALA A 104 -7.12 -10.31 -1.87
CA ALA A 104 -6.89 -11.56 -1.19
C ALA A 104 -6.30 -11.25 0.18
N GLU A 105 -6.87 -11.83 1.22
CA GLU A 105 -6.09 -12.13 2.41
C GLU A 105 -4.80 -12.76 1.90
N ASN A 106 -3.65 -12.16 2.16
CA ASN A 106 -2.37 -12.63 1.62
C ASN A 106 -2.09 -12.29 0.15
N GLN A 107 -2.50 -11.09 -0.33
CA GLN A 107 -2.24 -10.61 -1.69
C GLN A 107 -0.76 -10.74 -2.12
N TYR A 108 0.19 -10.67 -1.19
CA TYR A 108 1.62 -10.87 -1.43
C TYR A 108 1.96 -12.27 -1.98
N LEU A 109 1.12 -13.31 -1.72
CA LEU A 109 1.34 -14.65 -2.25
C LEU A 109 0.99 -14.78 -3.74
N TYR A 110 0.12 -13.89 -4.25
CA TYR A 110 -0.26 -13.88 -5.68
C TYR A 110 0.78 -13.22 -6.59
N HIS A 111 1.75 -12.51 -6.01
CA HIS A 111 2.81 -11.84 -6.76
C HIS A 111 4.14 -12.60 -6.79
N LEU A 112 4.14 -13.86 -6.36
CA LEU A 112 5.33 -14.71 -6.44
C LEU A 112 5.61 -15.08 -7.90
N SER A 113 6.79 -14.69 -8.41
CA SER A 113 7.23 -14.99 -9.79
C SER A 113 7.74 -16.42 -10.00
N GLY A 114 7.96 -17.16 -8.91
CA GLY A 114 8.61 -18.47 -8.92
C GLY A 114 10.12 -18.43 -8.65
N GLU A 115 10.76 -17.28 -8.76
CA GLU A 115 12.17 -17.09 -8.38
C GLU A 115 12.35 -17.01 -6.86
N LYS A 116 11.37 -16.38 -6.18
CA LYS A 116 11.31 -16.30 -4.73
C LYS A 116 10.11 -17.07 -4.19
N GLN A 117 10.23 -17.49 -2.95
CA GLN A 117 9.25 -18.28 -2.20
C GLN A 117 8.87 -17.57 -0.93
N ALA A 118 7.67 -17.81 -0.44
CA ALA A 118 7.23 -17.41 0.89
C ALA A 118 7.45 -18.57 1.85
N ILE A 119 8.15 -18.34 2.96
CA ILE A 119 8.30 -19.29 4.05
C ILE A 119 7.96 -18.63 5.36
N SER A 120 7.19 -19.31 6.21
CA SER A 120 6.89 -18.83 7.55
C SER A 120 7.80 -19.52 8.56
N ILE A 121 8.32 -18.75 9.49
CA ILE A 121 9.08 -19.21 10.63
C ILE A 121 8.33 -18.89 11.93
N THR A 122 8.45 -19.76 12.92
CA THR A 122 7.83 -19.62 14.22
C THR A 122 8.61 -18.63 15.09
N ILE A 123 7.90 -17.77 15.80
CA ILE A 123 8.45 -16.88 16.84
C ILE A 123 8.05 -17.45 18.18
N SER A 124 9.00 -18.06 18.87
CA SER A 124 8.75 -18.78 20.13
C SER A 124 8.69 -17.85 21.34
N SER A 125 9.33 -16.68 21.25
CA SER A 125 9.35 -15.69 22.31
C SER A 125 9.25 -14.25 21.77
N PHE A 126 8.89 -13.32 22.67
CA PHE A 126 8.87 -11.88 22.32
C PHE A 126 10.23 -11.36 21.81
N ALA A 127 11.31 -11.87 22.37
CA ALA A 127 12.66 -11.40 22.05
C ALA A 127 13.05 -11.79 20.63
N GLU A 128 12.65 -12.96 20.16
CA GLU A 128 12.98 -13.50 18.84
C GLU A 128 12.34 -12.70 17.70
N GLY A 129 11.15 -12.14 17.92
CA GLY A 129 10.36 -11.40 16.92
C GLY A 129 10.28 -9.90 17.17
N LEU A 130 11.34 -9.27 17.68
CA LEU A 130 11.39 -7.82 17.96
C LEU A 130 10.20 -7.33 18.81
N SER A 131 9.81 -8.12 19.82
CA SER A 131 8.67 -7.82 20.70
C SER A 131 7.35 -7.56 19.96
N GLY A 132 7.09 -8.28 18.88
CA GLY A 132 5.89 -8.15 18.07
C GLY A 132 5.81 -6.84 17.27
N LYS A 133 6.94 -6.21 17.02
CA LYS A 133 6.99 -4.92 16.30
C LYS A 133 7.36 -5.05 14.83
N LEU A 134 7.63 -6.25 14.33
CA LEU A 134 7.89 -6.49 12.93
C LEU A 134 6.64 -6.23 12.09
N LYS A 135 6.84 -5.77 10.86
CA LYS A 135 5.78 -5.44 9.90
C LYS A 135 6.15 -5.92 8.50
N SER A 136 5.15 -6.09 7.65
CA SER A 136 5.35 -6.28 6.22
C SER A 136 6.16 -5.11 5.64
N GLY A 137 7.14 -5.42 4.78
CA GLY A 137 8.09 -4.48 4.19
C GLY A 137 9.35 -4.23 5.02
N ASP A 138 9.47 -4.82 6.23
CA ASP A 138 10.73 -4.76 6.99
C ASP A 138 11.82 -5.59 6.33
N ILE A 139 13.05 -5.12 6.41
CA ILE A 139 14.23 -5.93 6.11
C ILE A 139 14.85 -6.38 7.45
N VAL A 140 15.02 -7.68 7.60
CA VAL A 140 15.56 -8.30 8.81
C VAL A 140 16.81 -9.10 8.50
N SER A 141 17.66 -9.29 9.51
CA SER A 141 18.69 -10.32 9.54
C SER A 141 18.22 -11.49 10.40
N VAL A 142 18.51 -12.70 9.98
CA VAL A 142 18.27 -13.92 10.76
C VAL A 142 19.53 -14.24 11.55
N ILE A 143 19.40 -14.33 12.86
CA ILE A 143 20.45 -14.73 13.78
C ILE A 143 20.15 -16.18 14.20
N ALA A 144 21.09 -17.06 14.00
CA ALA A 144 21.00 -18.46 14.38
C ALA A 144 21.92 -18.72 15.58
N PRO A 145 21.38 -18.85 16.81
CA PRO A 145 22.12 -19.40 17.95
C PRO A 145 22.47 -20.87 17.70
N ASP A 146 23.60 -21.31 18.16
CA ASP A 146 24.08 -22.70 17.95
C ASP A 146 24.00 -23.16 16.47
N TYR A 147 24.54 -22.32 15.57
CA TYR A 147 24.46 -22.52 14.13
C TYR A 147 24.88 -23.93 13.72
N LEU A 148 23.92 -24.72 13.24
CA LEU A 148 24.10 -26.12 12.81
C LEU A 148 24.78 -27.02 13.85
N GLY A 149 24.57 -26.78 15.14
CA GLY A 149 25.12 -27.54 16.25
C GLY A 149 26.59 -27.23 16.57
N SER A 150 27.12 -26.10 16.08
CA SER A 150 28.52 -25.69 16.31
C SER A 150 28.77 -25.04 17.68
N GLY A 151 27.72 -24.64 18.38
CA GLY A 151 27.80 -23.82 19.60
C GLY A 151 28.07 -22.34 19.32
N GLU A 152 28.16 -21.92 18.06
CA GLU A 152 28.41 -20.53 17.66
C GLU A 152 27.10 -19.82 17.28
N THR A 153 26.98 -18.56 17.66
CA THR A 153 25.89 -17.69 17.19
C THR A 153 26.34 -16.95 15.93
N VAL A 154 25.63 -17.14 14.84
CA VAL A 154 26.00 -16.63 13.52
C VAL A 154 24.83 -15.90 12.87
N ILE A 155 25.13 -14.92 12.03
CA ILE A 155 24.23 -14.41 11.00
C ILE A 155 24.69 -15.04 9.69
N PRO A 156 23.99 -16.07 9.16
CA PRO A 156 24.37 -16.68 7.90
C PRO A 156 24.42 -15.63 6.78
N ALA A 157 25.42 -15.71 5.91
CA ALA A 157 25.58 -14.76 4.80
C ALA A 157 24.35 -14.75 3.89
N GLU A 158 23.71 -15.92 3.72
CA GLU A 158 22.49 -16.11 2.94
C GLU A 158 21.26 -15.41 3.55
N LEU A 159 21.28 -15.09 4.84
CA LEU A 159 20.14 -14.60 5.60
C LEU A 159 20.39 -13.24 6.25
N LYS A 160 21.34 -12.48 5.70
CA LYS A 160 21.74 -11.17 6.20
C LYS A 160 20.68 -10.09 5.94
N TYR A 161 20.00 -10.17 4.78
CA TYR A 161 18.95 -9.23 4.41
C TYR A 161 17.77 -9.99 3.82
N VAL A 162 16.70 -10.11 4.60
CA VAL A 162 15.50 -10.85 4.21
C VAL A 162 14.28 -9.97 4.41
N GLU A 163 13.38 -9.96 3.42
CA GLU A 163 12.15 -9.17 3.48
C GLU A 163 11.05 -9.90 4.23
N VAL A 164 10.43 -9.22 5.19
CA VAL A 164 9.21 -9.68 5.88
C VAL A 164 8.02 -9.33 5.01
N ILE A 165 7.22 -10.32 4.61
CA ILE A 165 6.00 -10.10 3.81
C ILE A 165 4.73 -10.18 4.63
N ALA A 166 4.73 -10.92 5.76
CA ALA A 166 3.62 -10.96 6.70
C ALA A 166 4.07 -11.26 8.12
N VAL A 167 3.23 -10.86 9.07
CA VAL A 167 3.37 -11.19 10.50
C VAL A 167 2.02 -11.66 10.99
N THR A 168 1.91 -12.91 11.42
CA THR A 168 0.64 -13.55 11.75
C THR A 168 0.55 -13.85 13.25
N ALA A 169 -0.57 -13.53 13.87
CA ALA A 169 -0.88 -13.84 15.26
C ALA A 169 -1.27 -15.32 15.43
N LYS A 170 -1.37 -15.79 16.69
CA LYS A 170 -1.81 -17.17 17.00
C LYS A 170 -3.21 -17.49 16.50
N SER A 171 -4.08 -16.50 16.37
CA SER A 171 -5.43 -16.62 15.81
C SER A 171 -5.44 -16.94 14.32
N GLY A 172 -4.29 -16.82 13.62
CA GLY A 172 -4.19 -16.95 12.17
C GLY A 172 -4.45 -15.63 11.41
N ASN A 173 -4.85 -14.57 12.12
CA ASN A 173 -5.09 -13.26 11.53
C ASN A 173 -3.78 -12.48 11.35
N ASP A 174 -3.73 -11.58 10.38
CA ASP A 174 -2.60 -10.68 10.21
C ASP A 174 -2.48 -9.75 11.43
N ALA A 175 -1.36 -9.82 12.15
CA ALA A 175 -1.11 -9.07 13.37
C ALA A 175 -1.03 -7.55 13.16
N ASN A 176 -1.02 -7.08 11.91
CA ASN A 176 -0.93 -5.68 11.54
C ASN A 176 -2.27 -5.04 11.17
N THR A 177 -3.39 -5.76 11.20
CA THR A 177 -4.72 -5.18 10.98
C THR A 177 -5.14 -4.34 12.17
N GLN A 178 -5.70 -3.15 11.91
CA GLN A 178 -6.03 -2.13 12.92
C GLN A 178 -7.15 -2.50 13.90
N GLU A 179 -7.75 -3.68 13.79
CA GLU A 179 -8.92 -4.08 14.59
C GLU A 179 -8.57 -4.68 15.98
N MET A 180 -7.29 -4.78 16.34
CA MET A 180 -6.86 -5.38 17.61
C MET A 180 -6.33 -4.34 18.61
N GLU A 181 -7.17 -3.40 19.06
CA GLU A 181 -6.79 -2.49 20.15
C GLU A 181 -6.95 -3.08 21.55
N GLU A 182 -7.65 -4.21 21.76
CA GLU A 182 -8.00 -4.68 23.11
C GLU A 182 -7.15 -5.85 23.64
N GLU A 183 -6.50 -6.66 22.82
CA GLU A 183 -5.44 -7.60 23.26
C GLU A 183 -4.44 -7.78 22.12
N LYS A 184 -3.24 -7.21 22.23
CA LYS A 184 -2.14 -7.52 21.30
C LYS A 184 -1.76 -8.97 21.45
N GLU A 185 -2.35 -9.83 20.62
CA GLU A 185 -1.87 -11.19 20.48
C GLU A 185 -0.42 -11.15 20.01
N LEU A 186 0.39 -12.03 20.61
CA LEU A 186 1.77 -12.22 20.20
C LEU A 186 1.80 -12.71 18.76
N PRO A 187 2.60 -12.09 17.87
CA PRO A 187 2.88 -12.69 16.60
C PRO A 187 3.48 -14.07 16.84
N SER A 188 2.92 -15.09 16.21
CA SER A 188 3.41 -16.46 16.34
C SER A 188 4.26 -16.89 15.17
N THR A 189 4.08 -16.26 14.01
CA THR A 189 4.86 -16.54 12.80
C THR A 189 5.21 -15.27 12.06
N VAL A 190 6.37 -15.29 11.41
CA VAL A 190 6.81 -14.26 10.46
C VAL A 190 7.02 -14.93 9.12
N THR A 191 6.40 -14.42 8.06
CA THR A 191 6.55 -14.91 6.69
C THR A 191 7.59 -14.07 5.97
N LEU A 192 8.58 -14.73 5.41
CA LEU A 192 9.73 -14.15 4.74
C LEU A 192 9.68 -14.43 3.24
N LEU A 193 10.13 -13.48 2.42
CA LEU A 193 10.33 -13.63 0.98
C LEU A 193 11.79 -13.99 0.70
N VAL A 194 12.03 -15.19 0.19
CA VAL A 194 13.37 -15.80 0.11
C VAL A 194 13.56 -16.55 -1.19
N ARG A 195 14.82 -16.79 -1.58
CA ARG A 195 15.16 -17.76 -2.65
C ARG A 195 15.08 -19.21 -2.11
N PRO A 196 15.02 -20.22 -2.98
CA PRO A 196 14.90 -21.64 -2.58
C PRO A 196 16.00 -22.11 -1.61
N GLU A 197 17.25 -21.69 -1.82
CA GLU A 197 18.39 -22.03 -0.95
C GLU A 197 18.24 -21.43 0.45
N GLN A 198 17.79 -20.18 0.56
CA GLN A 198 17.48 -19.53 1.84
C GLN A 198 16.32 -20.24 2.56
N SER A 199 15.30 -20.64 1.80
CA SER A 199 14.13 -21.38 2.32
C SER A 199 14.57 -22.69 2.98
N LYS A 200 15.46 -23.44 2.29
CA LYS A 200 16.02 -24.70 2.79
C LYS A 200 16.83 -24.49 4.08
N LEU A 201 17.65 -23.43 4.13
CA LEU A 201 18.43 -23.10 5.33
C LEU A 201 17.53 -22.69 6.49
N LEU A 202 16.53 -21.84 6.25
CA LEU A 202 15.56 -21.41 7.28
C LEU A 202 14.81 -22.60 7.89
N ALA A 203 14.30 -23.50 7.05
CA ALA A 203 13.60 -24.70 7.51
C ALA A 203 14.49 -25.60 8.37
N ARG A 204 15.79 -25.71 8.02
CA ARG A 204 16.77 -26.44 8.82
C ARG A 204 17.05 -25.77 10.15
N LEU A 205 17.28 -24.46 10.16
CA LEU A 205 17.54 -23.70 11.38
C LEU A 205 16.36 -23.76 12.35
N GLU A 206 15.12 -23.67 11.83
CA GLU A 206 13.90 -23.79 12.66
C GLU A 206 13.76 -25.20 13.28
N ALA A 207 14.15 -26.24 12.54
CA ALA A 207 14.08 -27.62 13.04
C ALA A 207 15.18 -27.96 14.06
N GLU A 208 16.36 -27.36 13.96
CA GLU A 208 17.54 -27.66 14.77
C GLU A 208 17.71 -26.74 15.99
N GLY A 209 17.05 -25.57 16.02
CA GLY A 209 17.27 -24.60 17.09
C GLY A 209 16.30 -23.45 17.13
N GLU A 210 16.74 -22.36 17.72
CA GLU A 210 16.01 -21.11 17.83
C GLU A 210 16.49 -20.12 16.77
N ILE A 211 15.57 -19.26 16.30
CA ILE A 211 15.86 -18.20 15.34
C ILE A 211 15.50 -16.86 15.96
N HIS A 212 16.41 -15.90 15.87
CA HIS A 212 16.13 -14.51 16.23
C HIS A 212 16.11 -13.62 14.99
N LEU A 213 15.14 -12.72 14.91
CA LEU A 213 15.06 -11.70 13.88
C LEU A 213 15.52 -10.35 14.42
N SER A 214 16.44 -9.70 13.72
CA SER A 214 16.82 -8.32 14.00
C SER A 214 16.43 -7.41 12.85
N LEU A 215 15.76 -6.28 13.15
CA LEU A 215 15.36 -5.29 12.17
C LEU A 215 16.60 -4.55 11.65
N VAL A 216 16.83 -4.61 10.35
CA VAL A 216 17.89 -3.89 9.65
C VAL A 216 17.37 -2.57 9.09
N TYR A 217 16.22 -2.62 8.38
CA TYR A 217 15.67 -1.44 7.75
C TYR A 217 14.14 -1.46 7.76
N ARG A 218 13.57 -0.28 7.95
CA ARG A 218 12.15 0.03 7.78
C ARG A 218 12.02 1.41 7.18
N GLY A 219 11.42 1.53 6.01
CA GLY A 219 11.26 2.79 5.30
C GLY A 219 10.63 2.63 3.93
N ASP A 220 11.05 3.42 2.96
CA ASP A 220 10.56 3.36 1.60
C ASP A 220 11.03 2.09 0.86
N ARG A 221 10.23 1.67 -0.12
CA ARG A 221 10.48 0.46 -0.93
C ARG A 221 11.77 0.53 -1.75
N GLU A 222 12.14 1.72 -2.22
CA GLU A 222 13.33 1.89 -3.06
C GLU A 222 14.61 1.57 -2.29
N ASN A 223 14.71 2.02 -1.04
CA ASN A 223 15.86 1.70 -0.20
C ASN A 223 15.80 0.25 0.33
N ALA A 224 14.61 -0.29 0.63
CA ALA A 224 14.45 -1.70 0.99
C ALA A 224 14.95 -2.61 -0.12
N ALA A 225 14.64 -2.32 -1.39
CA ALA A 225 15.09 -3.08 -2.55
C ALA A 225 16.62 -3.19 -2.65
N LYS A 226 17.37 -2.15 -2.27
CA LYS A 226 18.85 -2.18 -2.28
C LYS A 226 19.45 -3.23 -1.35
N PHE A 227 18.80 -3.49 -0.20
CA PHE A 227 19.23 -4.56 0.71
C PHE A 227 18.94 -5.94 0.10
N VAL A 228 17.77 -6.10 -0.54
CA VAL A 228 17.39 -7.35 -1.19
C VAL A 228 18.32 -7.63 -2.39
N GLU A 229 18.61 -6.62 -3.20
CA GLU A 229 19.60 -6.74 -4.30
C GLU A 229 20.99 -7.10 -3.80
N ALA A 230 21.44 -6.48 -2.71
CA ALA A 230 22.74 -6.82 -2.10
C ALA A 230 22.76 -8.28 -1.60
N GLN A 231 21.64 -8.79 -1.08
CA GLN A 231 21.52 -10.18 -0.68
C GLN A 231 21.53 -11.12 -1.90
N ASP A 232 20.82 -10.77 -2.97
CA ASP A 232 20.78 -11.56 -4.19
C ASP A 232 22.16 -11.70 -4.81
N LEU A 233 23.01 -10.66 -4.77
CA LEU A 233 24.42 -10.73 -5.21
C LEU A 233 25.26 -11.71 -4.39
N VAL A 234 25.11 -11.71 -3.06
CA VAL A 234 25.81 -12.66 -2.18
C VAL A 234 25.43 -14.10 -2.53
N LEU A 235 24.15 -14.35 -2.77
CA LEU A 235 23.67 -15.69 -3.14
C LEU A 235 24.22 -16.15 -4.50
N GLU A 236 24.31 -15.24 -5.47
CA GLU A 236 24.90 -15.53 -6.78
C GLU A 236 26.41 -15.86 -6.68
N GLU A 237 27.15 -15.08 -5.89
CA GLU A 237 28.58 -15.36 -5.64
C GLU A 237 28.77 -16.73 -5.00
N MET A 238 28.01 -17.08 -3.98
CA MET A 238 28.08 -18.40 -3.30
C MET A 238 27.70 -19.56 -4.23
N GLN A 239 26.77 -19.36 -5.16
CA GLN A 239 26.42 -20.39 -6.16
C GLN A 239 27.56 -20.63 -7.15
N LEU A 240 28.28 -19.58 -7.56
CA LEU A 240 29.44 -19.70 -8.45
C LEU A 240 30.60 -20.44 -7.78
N GLU A 241 30.90 -20.10 -6.51
CA GLU A 241 31.96 -20.82 -5.75
C GLU A 241 31.64 -22.29 -5.57
N ASN A 242 30.41 -22.65 -5.20
CA ASN A 242 30.00 -24.07 -5.06
C ASN A 242 30.01 -24.82 -6.39
N GLY A 243 29.71 -24.17 -7.52
CA GLY A 243 29.75 -24.78 -8.84
C GLY A 243 31.18 -25.06 -9.36
N GLU A 244 32.18 -24.29 -8.90
CA GLU A 244 33.60 -24.52 -9.23
C GLU A 244 34.22 -25.65 -8.39
N GLU A 245 33.73 -25.92 -7.18
CA GLU A 245 34.20 -27.01 -6.33
C GLU A 245 33.70 -28.42 -6.79
N GLU A 246 32.54 -28.45 -7.49
CA GLU A 246 31.95 -29.70 -8.01
C GLU A 246 32.44 -30.10 -9.43
N SER A 247 33.26 -29.31 -10.10
CA SER A 247 33.76 -29.55 -11.46
C SER A 247 35.22 -30.01 -11.47
#